data_f42ab6fa44aa2f5416fed2c18910004b
#
_entry.id   f42ab6fa44aa2f5416fed2c18910004b
#
_cell.length_a   1.000
_cell.length_b   1.000
_cell.length_c   1.000
_cell.angle_alpha   90.00
_cell.angle_beta   90.00
_cell.angle_gamma   90.00
#
_symmetry.space_group_name_H-M   'P 1'
#
loop_
_entity.id
_entity.type
_entity.pdbx_description
1 polymer ?
#
loop_
_entity_poly.entity_id
_entity_poly.type
_entity_poly.pdbx_seq_one_letter_code
_entity_poly.pdbx_strand_id
1 'polypeptide(L)'
;MKIIESIEEMQQYSIQLKSKGKILANVSTTGFLHKGHMHLVDVAKENADEVVVNIDHIDPYHQFKQELYSYDEYLEKYRTEQLDKDLELCEKHGVDIFFHPDMRKVYISQTNQIHSNIKKLRKKYPGVHFVNPGISKSNIKDFNMMMPDIIMMGQKDIFQNLEAQFMITDFNFPIKMIMTPIVRESDGLASSSRLERLSESERKDARSIYESLKEIDEWIQKGTYLDHFGNAMTGPSIPDIKEHIRDRITDANGSVNYLVICCAITLEELRYFDRKAVIVVDATFGKNIALSDNIIIEPK
;
A
#
# COMPACT_ATOMS: atom_id res chain seq x y z
N MET A 1 16.97 15.37 -12.95
CA MET A 1 15.87 15.42 -11.95
C MET A 1 15.90 16.74 -11.19
N LYS A 2 14.75 17.39 -10.92
CA LYS A 2 14.65 18.59 -10.08
C LYS A 2 14.32 18.20 -8.64
N ILE A 3 15.02 18.77 -7.65
CA ILE A 3 14.69 18.59 -6.23
C ILE A 3 13.91 19.82 -5.78
N ILE A 4 12.74 19.60 -5.16
CA ILE A 4 11.87 20.64 -4.62
C ILE A 4 11.60 20.34 -3.14
N GLU A 5 11.78 21.34 -2.27
CA GLU A 5 11.53 21.21 -0.82
C GLU A 5 10.43 22.18 -0.33
N SER A 6 10.01 23.13 -1.16
CA SER A 6 8.98 24.12 -0.84
C SER A 6 7.62 23.70 -1.41
N ILE A 7 6.57 23.79 -0.60
CA ILE A 7 5.19 23.53 -1.01
C ILE A 7 4.78 24.52 -2.10
N GLU A 8 5.10 25.80 -1.89
CA GLU A 8 4.75 26.88 -2.82
C GLU A 8 5.43 26.69 -4.18
N GLU A 9 6.70 26.28 -4.18
CA GLU A 9 7.43 25.98 -5.42
C GLU A 9 6.81 24.78 -6.15
N MET A 10 6.45 23.71 -5.42
CA MET A 10 5.82 22.55 -6.01
C MET A 10 4.46 22.90 -6.63
N GLN A 11 3.63 23.66 -5.92
CA GLN A 11 2.34 24.12 -6.43
C GLN A 11 2.49 24.99 -7.69
N GLN A 12 3.43 25.95 -7.68
CA GLN A 12 3.71 26.80 -8.85
C GLN A 12 4.19 25.96 -10.05
N TYR A 13 5.03 24.97 -9.79
CA TYR A 13 5.49 24.05 -10.82
C TYR A 13 4.33 23.28 -11.45
N SER A 14 3.46 22.70 -10.63
CA SER A 14 2.29 21.96 -11.10
C SER A 14 1.32 22.84 -11.91
N ILE A 15 1.06 24.07 -11.45
CA ILE A 15 0.22 25.05 -12.17
C ILE A 15 0.82 25.35 -13.54
N GLN A 16 2.14 25.61 -13.61
CA GLN A 16 2.82 25.90 -14.88
C GLN A 16 2.79 24.69 -15.82
N LEU A 17 2.93 23.48 -15.29
CA LEU A 17 2.85 22.24 -16.07
C LEU A 17 1.47 22.08 -16.69
N LYS A 18 0.42 22.19 -15.86
CA LYS A 18 -0.99 22.12 -16.31
C LYS A 18 -1.34 23.22 -17.33
N SER A 19 -0.79 24.42 -17.18
CA SER A 19 -1.02 25.50 -18.15
C SER A 19 -0.48 25.20 -19.55
N LYS A 20 0.47 24.26 -19.65
CA LYS A 20 1.03 23.74 -20.91
C LYS A 20 0.29 22.49 -21.42
N GLY A 21 -0.80 22.08 -20.76
CA GLY A 21 -1.56 20.87 -21.10
C GLY A 21 -0.84 19.57 -20.78
N LYS A 22 0.18 19.58 -19.94
CA LYS A 22 0.96 18.42 -19.57
C LYS A 22 0.35 17.70 -18.35
N ILE A 23 0.54 16.41 -18.31
CA ILE A 23 0.04 15.48 -17.27
C ILE A 23 1.14 15.24 -16.24
N LEU A 24 0.83 15.43 -14.96
CA LEU A 24 1.70 15.13 -13.83
C LEU A 24 1.22 13.87 -13.11
N ALA A 25 2.08 12.86 -13.00
CA ALA A 25 1.84 11.69 -12.15
C ALA A 25 2.61 11.80 -10.83
N ASN A 26 1.97 11.36 -9.74
CA ASN A 26 2.59 11.29 -8.42
C ASN A 26 2.78 9.84 -7.96
N VAL A 27 3.98 9.56 -7.43
CA VAL A 27 4.34 8.35 -6.68
C VAL A 27 4.68 8.76 -5.25
N SER A 28 3.75 8.55 -4.32
CA SER A 28 3.96 8.88 -2.90
C SER A 28 4.62 7.72 -2.16
N THR A 29 5.66 8.04 -1.38
CA THR A 29 6.45 7.05 -0.62
C THR A 29 6.90 7.62 0.72
N THR A 30 7.37 6.75 1.60
CA THR A 30 8.02 7.18 2.87
C THR A 30 9.54 7.14 2.78
N GLY A 31 10.12 7.05 1.59
CA GLY A 31 11.54 6.82 1.37
C GLY A 31 11.93 5.34 1.44
N PHE A 32 13.23 5.06 1.49
CA PHE A 32 13.77 3.69 1.41
C PHE A 32 13.29 2.97 0.15
N LEU A 33 13.52 3.63 -0.98
CA LEU A 33 12.98 3.20 -2.27
C LEU A 33 13.53 1.81 -2.66
N HIS A 34 12.68 1.03 -3.28
CA HIS A 34 12.99 -0.31 -3.76
C HIS A 34 12.31 -0.58 -5.09
N LYS A 35 12.55 -1.75 -5.68
CA LYS A 35 12.00 -2.12 -7.00
C LYS A 35 10.47 -1.98 -7.12
N GLY A 36 9.73 -2.15 -6.02
CA GLY A 36 8.29 -1.95 -6.02
C GLY A 36 7.91 -0.49 -6.27
N HIS A 37 8.62 0.46 -5.67
CA HIS A 37 8.43 1.89 -5.93
C HIS A 37 8.84 2.26 -7.35
N MET A 38 9.96 1.70 -7.83
CA MET A 38 10.42 1.96 -9.19
C MET A 38 9.47 1.42 -10.25
N HIS A 39 8.82 0.30 -10.00
CA HIS A 39 7.75 -0.17 -10.87
C HIS A 39 6.59 0.84 -10.98
N LEU A 40 6.22 1.52 -9.87
CA LEU A 40 5.24 2.60 -9.93
C LEU A 40 5.73 3.77 -10.79
N VAL A 41 7.00 4.15 -10.66
CA VAL A 41 7.63 5.20 -11.48
C VAL A 41 7.61 4.82 -12.95
N ASP A 42 8.01 3.58 -13.30
CA ASP A 42 8.06 3.12 -14.68
C ASP A 42 6.65 3.17 -15.32
N VAL A 43 5.62 2.69 -14.62
CA VAL A 43 4.23 2.78 -15.09
C VAL A 43 3.74 4.24 -15.14
N ALA A 44 4.16 5.10 -14.21
CA ALA A 44 3.84 6.52 -14.23
C ALA A 44 4.40 7.21 -15.50
N LYS A 45 5.64 6.89 -15.87
CA LYS A 45 6.30 7.41 -17.09
C LYS A 45 5.59 7.01 -18.39
N GLU A 46 4.88 5.87 -18.39
CA GLU A 46 4.07 5.45 -19.55
C GLU A 46 2.73 6.22 -19.64
N ASN A 47 2.28 6.86 -18.58
CA ASN A 47 0.95 7.46 -18.46
C ASN A 47 0.96 8.99 -18.26
N ALA A 48 2.10 9.61 -18.05
CA ALA A 48 2.23 11.05 -17.77
C ALA A 48 3.43 11.67 -18.48
N ASP A 49 3.39 13.00 -18.65
CA ASP A 49 4.51 13.76 -19.22
C ASP A 49 5.64 13.94 -18.22
N GLU A 50 5.30 14.08 -16.94
CA GLU A 50 6.26 14.25 -15.86
C GLU A 50 5.84 13.45 -14.62
N VAL A 51 6.83 12.94 -13.90
CA VAL A 51 6.63 12.12 -12.68
C VAL A 51 7.28 12.81 -11.50
N VAL A 52 6.50 13.02 -10.45
CA VAL A 52 6.98 13.42 -9.13
C VAL A 52 6.99 12.23 -8.18
N VAL A 53 8.15 11.98 -7.58
CA VAL A 53 8.26 11.12 -6.40
C VAL A 53 8.29 12.01 -5.18
N ASN A 54 7.30 11.89 -4.29
CA ASN A 54 7.33 12.60 -3.03
C ASN A 54 7.68 11.66 -1.88
N ILE A 55 8.47 12.21 -0.97
CA ILE A 55 8.82 11.55 0.28
C ILE A 55 7.93 12.12 1.36
N ASP A 56 6.80 11.47 1.60
CA ASP A 56 5.88 11.77 2.69
C ASP A 56 6.39 11.08 3.96
N HIS A 57 7.41 11.68 4.57
CA HIS A 57 7.81 11.24 5.89
C HIS A 57 6.63 11.39 6.84
N ILE A 58 6.38 10.33 7.58
CA ILE A 58 5.26 10.19 8.50
C ILE A 58 5.05 11.47 9.32
N ASP A 59 3.78 11.83 9.53
CA ASP A 59 3.36 12.96 10.37
C ASP A 59 4.25 13.03 11.63
N PRO A 60 5.06 14.09 11.82
CA PRO A 60 6.01 14.20 12.92
C PRO A 60 5.36 14.14 14.31
N TYR A 61 4.03 14.30 14.37
CA TYR A 61 3.22 14.19 15.58
C TYR A 61 2.59 12.80 15.76
N HIS A 62 2.77 11.92 14.79
CA HIS A 62 2.35 10.52 14.94
C HIS A 62 3.45 9.79 15.70
N GLN A 63 3.25 9.56 17.00
CA GLN A 63 4.17 8.73 17.78
C GLN A 63 4.28 7.36 17.12
N PHE A 64 5.47 7.06 16.61
CA PHE A 64 5.89 5.71 16.26
C PHE A 64 5.81 4.86 17.54
N LYS A 65 4.69 4.24 17.80
CA LYS A 65 4.52 3.35 18.96
C LYS A 65 5.40 2.09 18.91
N GLN A 66 6.14 1.88 17.83
CA GLN A 66 6.94 0.66 17.64
C GLN A 66 8.42 0.89 17.34
N GLU A 67 8.88 2.10 17.01
CA GLU A 67 10.29 2.38 16.80
C GLU A 67 10.75 3.51 17.74
N LEU A 68 11.88 3.27 18.40
CA LEU A 68 12.46 4.06 19.48
C LEU A 68 13.01 5.44 19.06
N TYR A 69 12.62 5.98 17.90
CA TYR A 69 13.21 7.19 17.32
C TYR A 69 12.22 8.36 17.29
N SER A 70 12.72 9.55 17.62
CA SER A 70 12.02 10.81 17.33
C SER A 70 11.98 11.08 15.81
N TYR A 71 11.09 11.97 15.37
CA TYR A 71 11.05 12.40 13.96
C TYR A 71 12.39 12.98 13.50
N ASP A 72 13.07 13.74 14.36
CA ASP A 72 14.37 14.35 14.02
C ASP A 72 15.46 13.28 13.86
N GLU A 73 15.49 12.25 14.70
CA GLU A 73 16.42 11.11 14.58
C GLU A 73 16.13 10.31 13.29
N TYR A 74 14.86 10.11 12.97
CA TYR A 74 14.47 9.47 11.71
C TYR A 74 14.94 10.26 10.48
N LEU A 75 14.72 11.59 10.48
CA LEU A 75 15.15 12.46 9.38
C LEU A 75 16.67 12.47 9.24
N GLU A 76 17.39 12.54 10.33
CA GLU A 76 18.86 12.52 10.31
C GLU A 76 19.38 11.20 9.74
N LYS A 77 18.82 10.09 10.19
CA LYS A 77 19.15 8.77 9.66
C LYS A 77 18.82 8.66 8.17
N TYR A 78 17.65 9.12 7.75
CA TYR A 78 17.27 9.11 6.35
C TYR A 78 18.26 9.92 5.50
N ARG A 79 18.59 11.14 5.92
CA ARG A 79 19.51 12.04 5.21
C ARG A 79 20.91 11.46 5.09
N THR A 80 21.40 10.82 6.15
CA THR A 80 22.79 10.32 6.21
C THR A 80 22.96 8.96 5.56
N GLU A 81 21.96 8.10 5.58
CA GLU A 81 22.11 6.71 5.17
C GLU A 81 21.36 6.34 3.88
N GLN A 82 20.31 7.08 3.52
CA GLN A 82 19.38 6.65 2.49
C GLN A 82 19.09 7.66 1.38
N LEU A 83 19.07 8.96 1.68
CA LEU A 83 18.64 9.98 0.71
C LEU A 83 19.40 9.91 -0.62
N ASP A 84 20.73 9.78 -0.57
CA ASP A 84 21.54 9.71 -1.80
C ASP A 84 21.20 8.49 -2.65
N LYS A 85 20.92 7.36 -2.01
CA LYS A 85 20.51 6.12 -2.70
C LYS A 85 19.13 6.28 -3.37
N ASP A 86 18.20 6.92 -2.68
CA ASP A 86 16.86 7.19 -3.21
C ASP A 86 16.92 8.17 -4.37
N LEU A 87 17.77 9.20 -4.28
CA LEU A 87 18.00 10.15 -5.38
C LEU A 87 18.62 9.46 -6.60
N GLU A 88 19.68 8.67 -6.41
CA GLU A 88 20.32 7.90 -7.49
C GLU A 88 19.33 6.95 -8.17
N LEU A 89 18.49 6.29 -7.38
CA LEU A 89 17.48 5.36 -7.89
C LEU A 89 16.41 6.10 -8.71
N CYS A 90 15.95 7.26 -8.23
CA CYS A 90 15.01 8.12 -8.94
C CYS A 90 15.61 8.65 -10.26
N GLU A 91 16.85 9.11 -10.27
CA GLU A 91 17.52 9.58 -11.48
C GLU A 91 17.64 8.46 -12.51
N LYS A 92 18.05 7.26 -12.09
CA LYS A 92 18.16 6.08 -12.95
C LYS A 92 16.84 5.71 -13.63
N HIS A 93 15.70 5.90 -12.96
CA HIS A 93 14.36 5.62 -13.50
C HIS A 93 13.71 6.85 -14.17
N GLY A 94 14.45 7.94 -14.35
CA GLY A 94 14.00 9.12 -15.10
C GLY A 94 12.89 9.89 -14.40
N VAL A 95 12.87 9.92 -13.07
CA VAL A 95 11.99 10.80 -12.28
C VAL A 95 12.30 12.25 -12.62
N ASP A 96 11.27 13.06 -12.85
CA ASP A 96 11.43 14.46 -13.23
C ASP A 96 11.60 15.34 -11.99
N ILE A 97 10.83 15.04 -10.93
CA ILE A 97 10.81 15.83 -9.70
C ILE A 97 10.94 14.90 -8.49
N PHE A 98 11.87 15.23 -7.60
CA PHE A 98 11.95 14.65 -6.26
C PHE A 98 11.46 15.70 -5.27
N PHE A 99 10.28 15.46 -4.67
CA PHE A 99 9.65 16.39 -3.75
C PHE A 99 9.83 15.90 -2.30
N HIS A 100 10.58 16.66 -1.51
CA HIS A 100 10.96 16.29 -0.15
C HIS A 100 10.74 17.47 0.82
N PRO A 101 9.48 17.79 1.15
CA PRO A 101 9.17 18.91 2.03
C PRO A 101 9.50 18.61 3.50
N ASP A 102 9.77 19.66 4.28
CA ASP A 102 9.81 19.54 5.75
C ASP A 102 8.40 19.28 6.29
N MET A 103 8.17 18.07 6.79
CA MET A 103 6.84 17.63 7.26
C MET A 103 6.33 18.44 8.45
N ARG A 104 7.19 19.13 9.21
CA ARG A 104 6.75 20.07 10.26
C ARG A 104 6.05 21.29 9.66
N LYS A 105 6.38 21.66 8.43
CA LYS A 105 5.67 22.70 7.68
C LYS A 105 4.41 22.18 7.00
N VAL A 106 4.37 20.89 6.69
CA VAL A 106 3.19 20.22 6.13
C VAL A 106 2.13 19.98 7.21
N TYR A 107 2.51 19.53 8.40
CA TYR A 107 1.61 19.18 9.51
C TYR A 107 1.66 20.25 10.62
N ILE A 108 1.04 21.40 10.38
CA ILE A 108 1.05 22.53 11.34
C ILE A 108 0.09 22.30 12.52
N SER A 109 -0.91 21.42 12.38
CA SER A 109 -1.95 21.21 13.38
C SER A 109 -2.38 19.75 13.47
N GLN A 110 -2.49 19.25 14.71
CA GLN A 110 -3.03 17.91 14.99
C GLN A 110 -4.57 17.85 15.03
N THR A 111 -5.24 18.99 14.94
CA THR A 111 -6.67 19.12 15.31
C THR A 111 -7.65 18.61 14.26
N ASN A 112 -7.25 18.52 12.99
CA ASN A 112 -8.14 18.10 11.92
C ASN A 112 -7.97 16.62 11.61
N GLN A 113 -8.93 15.81 12.03
CA GLN A 113 -9.01 14.40 11.65
C GLN A 113 -10.10 14.21 10.60
N ILE A 114 -9.75 13.56 9.51
CA ILE A 114 -10.70 13.11 8.49
C ILE A 114 -11.05 11.66 8.84
N HIS A 115 -12.35 11.39 9.01
CA HIS A 115 -12.82 10.06 9.35
C HIS A 115 -13.23 9.31 8.09
N SER A 116 -12.60 8.16 7.83
CA SER A 116 -12.93 7.28 6.72
C SER A 116 -13.78 6.07 7.14
N ASN A 117 -14.40 5.41 6.17
CA ASN A 117 -15.16 4.18 6.36
C ASN A 117 -14.30 3.00 6.90
N ILE A 118 -13.01 3.07 6.73
CA ILE A 118 -12.02 2.12 7.29
C ILE A 118 -12.08 2.08 8.84
N LYS A 119 -12.62 3.10 9.49
CA LYS A 119 -12.84 3.10 10.95
C LYS A 119 -13.62 1.87 11.43
N LYS A 120 -14.54 1.33 10.64
CA LYS A 120 -15.29 0.11 10.98
C LYS A 120 -14.39 -1.13 10.99
N LEU A 121 -13.52 -1.28 9.98
CA LEU A 121 -12.55 -2.39 9.92
C LEU A 121 -11.53 -2.30 11.06
N ARG A 122 -11.02 -1.10 11.37
CA ARG A 122 -10.08 -0.90 12.49
C ARG A 122 -10.71 -1.28 13.84
N LYS A 123 -11.98 -0.93 14.06
CA LYS A 123 -12.67 -1.29 15.30
C LYS A 123 -12.81 -2.81 15.45
N LYS A 124 -13.01 -3.52 14.34
CA LYS A 124 -13.17 -4.97 14.31
C LYS A 124 -11.84 -5.72 14.41
N TYR A 125 -10.77 -5.15 13.85
CA TYR A 125 -9.43 -5.72 13.79
C TYR A 125 -8.41 -4.74 14.41
N PRO A 126 -8.36 -4.61 15.75
CA PRO A 126 -7.56 -3.57 16.42
C PRO A 126 -6.03 -3.74 16.27
N GLY A 127 -5.56 -4.92 15.87
CA GLY A 127 -4.14 -5.20 15.57
C GLY A 127 -3.72 -4.86 14.14
N VAL A 128 -4.63 -4.36 13.32
CA VAL A 128 -4.42 -4.10 11.91
C VAL A 128 -3.72 -2.76 11.72
N HIS A 129 -2.44 -2.82 11.37
CA HIS A 129 -1.58 -1.64 11.16
C HIS A 129 -1.74 -0.99 9.79
N PHE A 130 -2.54 -1.57 8.89
CA PHE A 130 -2.64 -1.17 7.50
C PHE A 130 -3.41 0.12 7.23
N VAL A 131 -3.96 0.74 8.25
CA VAL A 131 -4.61 2.04 8.09
C VAL A 131 -4.12 3.00 9.16
N ASN A 132 -3.13 3.77 8.78
CA ASN A 132 -2.74 4.93 9.56
C ASN A 132 -3.95 5.89 9.66
N PRO A 133 -4.38 6.34 10.87
CA PRO A 133 -5.45 7.32 11.00
C PRO A 133 -5.19 8.62 10.25
N GLY A 134 -3.92 8.89 9.94
CA GLY A 134 -3.48 10.07 9.20
C GLY A 134 -3.50 9.92 7.68
N ILE A 135 -3.73 8.71 7.12
CA ILE A 135 -3.59 8.50 5.66
C ILE A 135 -4.51 9.40 4.84
N SER A 136 -5.75 9.58 5.27
CA SER A 136 -6.68 10.47 4.59
C SER A 136 -6.21 11.92 4.62
N LYS A 137 -5.62 12.36 5.74
CA LYS A 137 -5.05 13.70 5.86
C LYS A 137 -3.80 13.85 5.01
N SER A 138 -2.94 12.84 4.95
CA SER A 138 -1.76 12.77 4.09
C SER A 138 -2.18 12.88 2.62
N ASN A 139 -3.06 12.02 2.15
CA ASN A 139 -3.55 12.05 0.77
C ASN A 139 -4.11 13.41 0.35
N ILE A 140 -4.94 14.06 1.19
CA ILE A 140 -5.46 15.39 0.89
C ILE A 140 -4.34 16.43 0.79
N LYS A 141 -3.35 16.36 1.67
CA LYS A 141 -2.20 17.26 1.60
C LYS A 141 -1.39 17.03 0.33
N ASP A 142 -1.09 15.78 0.00
CA ASP A 142 -0.39 15.41 -1.22
C ASP A 142 -1.13 15.91 -2.47
N PHE A 143 -2.46 15.70 -2.52
CA PHE A 143 -3.27 16.17 -3.65
C PHE A 143 -3.25 17.69 -3.78
N ASN A 144 -3.21 18.43 -2.67
CA ASN A 144 -3.14 19.90 -2.71
C ASN A 144 -1.72 20.45 -2.94
N MET A 145 -0.68 19.76 -2.43
CA MET A 145 0.70 20.22 -2.61
C MET A 145 1.20 20.00 -4.04
N MET A 146 0.89 18.83 -4.61
CA MET A 146 1.38 18.45 -5.93
C MET A 146 0.35 18.65 -7.03
N MET A 147 -0.96 18.69 -6.69
CA MET A 147 -2.06 18.80 -7.66
C MET A 147 -1.89 17.83 -8.84
N PRO A 148 -1.68 16.52 -8.61
CA PRO A 148 -1.41 15.58 -9.68
C PRO A 148 -2.65 15.33 -10.54
N ASP A 149 -2.46 14.92 -11.79
CA ASP A 149 -3.54 14.41 -12.64
C ASP A 149 -3.70 12.89 -12.46
N ILE A 150 -2.60 12.22 -12.09
CA ILE A 150 -2.55 10.79 -11.84
C ILE A 150 -1.84 10.51 -10.53
N ILE A 151 -2.41 9.61 -9.70
CA ILE A 151 -1.70 9.00 -8.56
C ILE A 151 -1.43 7.54 -8.84
N MET A 152 -0.23 7.09 -8.49
CA MET A 152 0.21 5.71 -8.62
C MET A 152 0.14 5.02 -7.27
N MET A 153 -0.55 3.88 -7.22
CA MET A 153 -0.73 3.11 -5.99
C MET A 153 -0.36 1.64 -6.22
N GLY A 154 0.47 1.07 -5.35
CA GLY A 154 0.78 -0.36 -5.41
C GLY A 154 -0.30 -1.20 -4.73
N GLN A 155 -0.80 -2.26 -5.39
CA GLN A 155 -1.86 -3.12 -4.84
C GLN A 155 -1.54 -3.68 -3.44
N LYS A 156 -0.26 -3.77 -3.08
CA LYS A 156 0.15 -4.30 -1.78
C LYS A 156 -0.56 -3.62 -0.61
N ASP A 157 -0.70 -2.30 -0.67
CA ASP A 157 -1.36 -1.49 0.35
C ASP A 157 -2.83 -1.23 0.01
N ILE A 158 -3.56 -2.29 -0.34
CA ILE A 158 -4.90 -2.24 -0.93
C ILE A 158 -5.90 -1.37 -0.14
N PHE A 159 -5.87 -1.39 1.18
CA PHE A 159 -6.80 -0.57 1.98
C PHE A 159 -6.50 0.92 1.89
N GLN A 160 -5.23 1.30 1.78
CA GLN A 160 -4.83 2.68 1.54
C GLN A 160 -5.28 3.14 0.15
N ASN A 161 -5.16 2.26 -0.84
CA ASN A 161 -5.62 2.53 -2.20
C ASN A 161 -7.12 2.76 -2.27
N LEU A 162 -7.89 1.91 -1.61
CA LEU A 162 -9.35 2.05 -1.56
C LEU A 162 -9.75 3.32 -0.82
N GLU A 163 -9.05 3.70 0.25
CA GLU A 163 -9.29 4.96 0.94
C GLU A 163 -8.99 6.16 0.04
N ALA A 164 -7.86 6.16 -0.66
CA ALA A 164 -7.53 7.21 -1.63
C ALA A 164 -8.57 7.31 -2.74
N GLN A 165 -9.05 6.16 -3.26
CA GLN A 165 -10.10 6.12 -4.28
C GLN A 165 -11.42 6.71 -3.76
N PHE A 166 -11.83 6.40 -2.53
CA PHE A 166 -13.02 7.00 -1.93
C PHE A 166 -12.89 8.51 -1.78
N MET A 167 -11.72 8.99 -1.35
CA MET A 167 -11.49 10.43 -1.22
C MET A 167 -11.54 11.13 -2.57
N ILE A 168 -10.93 10.56 -3.60
CA ILE A 168 -11.01 11.09 -4.97
C ILE A 168 -12.46 11.21 -5.40
N THR A 169 -13.25 10.18 -5.16
CA THR A 169 -14.67 10.13 -5.56
C THR A 169 -15.53 11.07 -4.72
N ASP A 170 -15.45 10.98 -3.39
CA ASP A 170 -16.32 11.71 -2.47
C ASP A 170 -16.06 13.23 -2.47
N PHE A 171 -14.80 13.64 -2.66
CA PHE A 171 -14.42 15.06 -2.72
C PHE A 171 -14.32 15.58 -4.16
N ASN A 172 -14.63 14.75 -5.17
CA ASN A 172 -14.57 15.12 -6.58
C ASN A 172 -13.21 15.67 -7.02
N PHE A 173 -12.12 15.06 -6.53
CA PHE A 173 -10.80 15.42 -7.02
C PHE A 173 -10.66 15.03 -8.51
N PRO A 174 -10.16 15.92 -9.39
CA PRO A 174 -9.92 15.61 -10.78
C PRO A 174 -8.64 14.78 -10.96
N ILE A 175 -8.54 13.66 -10.25
CA ILE A 175 -7.37 12.79 -10.16
C ILE A 175 -7.77 11.39 -10.61
N LYS A 176 -6.98 10.80 -11.51
CA LYS A 176 -7.08 9.38 -11.90
C LYS A 176 -6.16 8.56 -11.01
N MET A 177 -6.68 7.50 -10.39
CA MET A 177 -5.84 6.52 -9.69
C MET A 177 -5.49 5.37 -10.62
N ILE A 178 -4.21 5.03 -10.70
CA ILE A 178 -3.70 3.82 -11.36
C ILE A 178 -3.11 2.92 -10.28
N MET A 179 -3.69 1.71 -10.16
CA MET A 179 -3.20 0.69 -9.25
C MET A 179 -2.39 -0.35 -10.01
N THR A 180 -1.12 -0.55 -9.62
CA THR A 180 -0.25 -1.56 -10.21
C THR A 180 -0.30 -2.87 -9.43
N PRO A 181 -0.15 -4.02 -10.08
CA PRO A 181 -0.06 -5.31 -9.40
C PRO A 181 1.10 -5.37 -8.39
N ILE A 182 1.00 -6.31 -7.44
CA ILE A 182 2.07 -6.54 -6.48
C ILE A 182 3.33 -7.03 -7.20
N VAL A 183 4.44 -6.31 -7.01
CA VAL A 183 5.76 -6.75 -7.44
C VAL A 183 6.22 -7.86 -6.50
N ARG A 184 6.58 -9.01 -7.07
CA ARG A 184 7.01 -10.19 -6.32
C ARG A 184 8.49 -10.47 -6.49
N GLU A 185 9.08 -11.10 -5.47
CA GLU A 185 10.38 -11.72 -5.53
C GLU A 185 10.30 -13.02 -6.34
N SER A 186 11.46 -13.58 -6.70
CA SER A 186 11.54 -14.86 -7.44
C SER A 186 10.90 -16.04 -6.71
N ASP A 187 10.77 -15.94 -5.39
CA ASP A 187 10.15 -16.95 -4.52
C ASP A 187 8.64 -16.70 -4.25
N GLY A 188 8.05 -15.69 -4.92
CA GLY A 188 6.63 -15.36 -4.84
C GLY A 188 6.27 -14.32 -3.77
N LEU A 189 7.14 -14.05 -2.81
CA LEU A 189 6.88 -13.06 -1.77
C LEU A 189 6.66 -11.66 -2.33
N ALA A 190 5.71 -10.92 -1.79
CA ALA A 190 5.51 -9.52 -2.11
C ALA A 190 6.76 -8.70 -1.73
N SER A 191 7.31 -7.94 -2.68
CA SER A 191 8.53 -7.15 -2.44
C SER A 191 8.39 -6.19 -1.26
N SER A 192 9.36 -6.21 -0.36
CA SER A 192 9.34 -5.42 0.88
C SER A 192 10.76 -5.30 1.45
N SER A 193 11.11 -4.13 1.98
CA SER A 193 12.35 -3.94 2.76
C SER A 193 12.44 -4.85 4.01
N ARG A 194 11.29 -5.36 4.49
CA ARG A 194 11.27 -6.28 5.63
C ARG A 194 11.82 -7.67 5.32
N LEU A 195 11.86 -8.07 4.03
CA LEU A 195 12.36 -9.38 3.62
C LEU A 195 13.85 -9.60 3.93
N GLU A 196 14.64 -8.53 3.96
CA GLU A 196 16.07 -8.57 4.29
C GLU A 196 16.33 -8.96 5.76
N ARG A 197 15.30 -8.86 6.60
CA ARG A 197 15.36 -9.16 8.04
C ARG A 197 15.05 -10.61 8.36
N LEU A 198 14.57 -11.39 7.39
CA LEU A 198 14.27 -12.81 7.52
C LEU A 198 15.52 -13.66 7.32
N SER A 199 15.70 -14.68 8.14
CA SER A 199 16.61 -15.78 7.84
C SER A 199 16.12 -16.59 6.63
N GLU A 200 16.96 -17.44 6.05
CA GLU A 200 16.56 -18.31 4.92
C GLU A 200 15.39 -19.24 5.27
N SER A 201 15.38 -19.79 6.48
CA SER A 201 14.26 -20.63 6.94
C SER A 201 12.97 -19.83 7.12
N GLU A 202 13.03 -18.67 7.79
CA GLU A 202 11.86 -17.80 7.98
C GLU A 202 11.34 -17.29 6.64
N ARG A 203 12.21 -17.00 5.69
CA ARG A 203 11.83 -16.61 4.34
C ARG A 203 11.12 -17.74 3.59
N LYS A 204 11.57 -18.98 3.76
CA LYS A 204 10.90 -20.17 3.21
C LYS A 204 9.49 -20.33 3.82
N ASP A 205 9.39 -20.20 5.14
CA ASP A 205 8.12 -20.31 5.86
C ASP A 205 7.13 -19.20 5.42
N ALA A 206 7.60 -17.98 5.24
CA ALA A 206 6.80 -16.83 4.83
C ALA A 206 6.13 -16.99 3.45
N ARG A 207 6.66 -17.84 2.57
CA ARG A 207 6.05 -18.16 1.27
C ARG A 207 4.64 -18.72 1.40
N SER A 208 4.32 -19.31 2.54
CA SER A 208 2.97 -19.82 2.82
C SER A 208 1.86 -18.79 2.66
N ILE A 209 2.16 -17.49 2.84
CA ILE A 209 1.21 -16.40 2.57
C ILE A 209 0.82 -16.40 1.08
N TYR A 210 1.80 -16.30 0.20
CA TYR A 210 1.54 -16.24 -1.24
C TYR A 210 0.97 -17.56 -1.78
N GLU A 211 1.51 -18.68 -1.32
CA GLU A 211 1.07 -20.01 -1.74
C GLU A 211 -0.40 -20.26 -1.38
N SER A 212 -0.81 -19.93 -0.14
CA SER A 212 -2.22 -20.05 0.26
C SER A 212 -3.15 -19.12 -0.53
N LEU A 213 -2.75 -17.89 -0.79
CA LEU A 213 -3.54 -16.95 -1.60
C LEU A 213 -3.69 -17.45 -3.05
N LYS A 214 -2.63 -18.00 -3.63
CA LYS A 214 -2.66 -18.60 -4.97
C LYS A 214 -3.56 -19.81 -5.04
N GLU A 215 -3.48 -20.69 -4.06
CA GLU A 215 -4.37 -21.87 -3.96
C GLU A 215 -5.84 -21.45 -3.89
N ILE A 216 -6.16 -20.40 -3.12
CA ILE A 216 -7.52 -19.85 -3.05
C ILE A 216 -7.98 -19.27 -4.38
N ASP A 217 -7.14 -18.51 -5.07
CA ASP A 217 -7.49 -18.00 -6.41
C ASP A 217 -7.79 -19.14 -7.38
N GLU A 218 -6.95 -20.17 -7.40
CA GLU A 218 -7.17 -21.37 -8.21
C GLU A 218 -8.49 -22.09 -7.86
N TRP A 219 -8.85 -22.20 -6.59
CA TRP A 219 -10.12 -22.80 -6.18
C TRP A 219 -11.32 -22.02 -6.66
N ILE A 220 -11.29 -20.70 -6.51
CA ILE A 220 -12.36 -19.81 -6.95
C ILE A 220 -12.51 -19.85 -8.48
N GLN A 221 -11.38 -19.88 -9.22
CA GLN A 221 -11.40 -19.95 -10.68
C GLN A 221 -11.92 -21.29 -11.21
N LYS A 222 -11.75 -22.39 -10.50
CA LYS A 222 -12.29 -23.71 -10.88
C LYS A 222 -13.82 -23.81 -10.75
N GLY A 223 -14.46 -22.95 -9.99
CA GLY A 223 -15.92 -22.74 -9.99
C GLY A 223 -16.78 -23.78 -9.31
N THR A 224 -16.26 -24.95 -8.97
CA THR A 224 -16.97 -25.99 -8.20
C THR A 224 -16.04 -26.66 -7.20
N TYR A 225 -16.51 -26.74 -5.97
CA TYR A 225 -15.80 -27.45 -4.93
C TYR A 225 -16.81 -28.19 -4.04
N LEU A 226 -16.37 -29.23 -3.36
CA LEU A 226 -17.22 -29.95 -2.41
C LEU A 226 -16.97 -29.39 -1.01
N ASP A 227 -18.07 -29.08 -0.29
CA ASP A 227 -17.95 -28.78 1.14
C ASP A 227 -17.53 -30.06 1.92
N HIS A 228 -17.25 -29.92 3.19
CA HIS A 228 -16.86 -31.06 4.04
C HIS A 228 -17.97 -32.12 4.20
N PHE A 229 -19.18 -31.86 3.72
CA PHE A 229 -20.28 -32.84 3.63
C PHE A 229 -20.42 -33.49 2.24
N GLY A 230 -19.57 -33.08 1.26
CA GLY A 230 -19.60 -33.59 -0.11
C GLY A 230 -20.65 -32.94 -1.02
N ASN A 231 -21.25 -31.82 -0.61
CA ASN A 231 -22.19 -31.10 -1.46
C ASN A 231 -21.42 -30.19 -2.46
N ALA A 232 -21.90 -30.17 -3.72
CA ALA A 232 -21.34 -29.29 -4.73
C ALA A 232 -21.65 -27.84 -4.40
N MET A 233 -20.60 -27.05 -4.14
CA MET A 233 -20.66 -25.62 -3.89
C MET A 233 -20.11 -24.87 -5.10
N THR A 234 -20.68 -23.72 -5.42
CA THR A 234 -20.12 -22.79 -6.38
C THR A 234 -19.05 -21.93 -5.67
N GLY A 235 -17.84 -22.46 -5.61
CA GLY A 235 -16.71 -21.84 -4.90
C GLY A 235 -16.63 -22.17 -3.39
N PRO A 236 -15.44 -22.05 -2.80
CA PRO A 236 -15.22 -22.31 -1.39
C PRO A 236 -15.97 -21.30 -0.51
N SER A 237 -16.45 -21.74 0.66
CA SER A 237 -17.04 -20.81 1.62
C SER A 237 -15.98 -19.91 2.24
N ILE A 238 -16.38 -18.69 2.66
CA ILE A 238 -15.45 -17.77 3.32
C ILE A 238 -14.83 -18.35 4.60
N PRO A 239 -15.57 -19.08 5.45
CA PRO A 239 -14.98 -19.83 6.57
C PRO A 239 -13.88 -20.81 6.14
N ASP A 240 -14.14 -21.65 5.11
CA ASP A 240 -13.17 -22.64 4.63
C ASP A 240 -11.89 -21.98 4.10
N ILE A 241 -12.03 -20.87 3.37
CA ILE A 241 -10.88 -20.07 2.91
C ILE A 241 -10.08 -19.55 4.09
N LYS A 242 -10.75 -19.00 5.09
CA LYS A 242 -10.07 -18.46 6.27
C LYS A 242 -9.36 -19.54 7.07
N GLU A 243 -9.94 -20.71 7.19
CA GLU A 243 -9.34 -21.88 7.84
C GLU A 243 -8.11 -22.33 7.05
N HIS A 244 -8.26 -22.58 5.76
CA HIS A 244 -7.16 -23.01 4.89
C HIS A 244 -5.94 -22.06 4.97
N ILE A 245 -6.16 -20.76 4.84
CA ILE A 245 -5.06 -19.78 4.91
C ILE A 245 -4.38 -19.82 6.29
N ARG A 246 -5.16 -19.92 7.38
CA ARG A 246 -4.61 -20.02 8.73
C ARG A 246 -3.78 -21.28 8.94
N ASP A 247 -4.29 -22.42 8.50
CA ASP A 247 -3.61 -23.70 8.64
C ASP A 247 -2.30 -23.70 7.87
N ARG A 248 -2.31 -23.25 6.60
CA ARG A 248 -1.11 -23.15 5.75
C ARG A 248 -0.02 -22.27 6.38
N ILE A 249 -0.41 -21.16 6.99
CA ILE A 249 0.53 -20.23 7.65
C ILE A 249 1.03 -20.81 8.97
N THR A 250 0.14 -21.43 9.77
CA THR A 250 0.50 -22.03 11.06
C THR A 250 1.42 -23.23 10.88
N ASP A 251 1.15 -24.10 9.91
CA ASP A 251 1.99 -25.26 9.57
C ASP A 251 3.40 -24.82 9.10
N ALA A 252 3.51 -23.60 8.56
CA ALA A 252 4.78 -22.96 8.18
C ALA A 252 5.35 -22.06 9.29
N ASN A 253 5.10 -22.36 10.57
CA ASN A 253 5.60 -21.61 11.73
C ASN A 253 5.24 -20.13 11.75
N GLY A 254 4.22 -19.69 11.01
CA GLY A 254 3.71 -18.33 11.00
C GLY A 254 2.57 -18.13 11.99
N SER A 255 2.30 -16.89 12.35
CA SER A 255 1.14 -16.48 13.15
C SER A 255 0.33 -15.42 12.40
N VAL A 256 -0.93 -15.73 12.10
CA VAL A 256 -1.83 -14.81 11.40
C VAL A 256 -2.25 -13.68 12.34
N ASN A 257 -1.86 -12.46 12.02
CA ASN A 257 -2.24 -11.26 12.77
C ASN A 257 -3.66 -10.84 12.42
N TYR A 258 -3.97 -10.83 11.14
CA TYR A 258 -5.34 -10.64 10.63
C TYR A 258 -5.53 -11.30 9.26
N LEU A 259 -6.78 -11.64 8.98
CA LEU A 259 -7.24 -12.16 7.70
C LEU A 259 -8.62 -11.57 7.41
N VAL A 260 -8.68 -10.71 6.41
CA VAL A 260 -9.89 -9.98 6.02
C VAL A 260 -10.30 -10.40 4.62
N ILE A 261 -11.59 -10.68 4.45
CA ILE A 261 -12.21 -10.91 3.15
C ILE A 261 -13.39 -9.94 3.05
N CYS A 262 -13.27 -8.97 2.16
CA CYS A 262 -14.25 -7.90 2.04
C CYS A 262 -14.50 -7.51 0.57
N CYS A 263 -15.60 -6.79 0.34
CA CYS A 263 -15.88 -6.16 -0.93
C CYS A 263 -14.78 -5.15 -1.28
N ALA A 264 -14.22 -5.25 -2.49
CA ALA A 264 -13.18 -4.34 -2.97
C ALA A 264 -13.68 -2.89 -3.20
N ILE A 265 -14.98 -2.64 -3.11
CA ILE A 265 -15.58 -1.31 -3.32
C ILE A 265 -16.08 -0.72 -2.01
N THR A 266 -16.81 -1.50 -1.18
CA THR A 266 -17.48 -0.98 0.03
C THR A 266 -16.71 -1.27 1.32
N LEU A 267 -15.69 -2.12 1.27
CA LEU A 267 -14.95 -2.65 2.41
C LEU A 267 -15.82 -3.43 3.43
N GLU A 268 -17.06 -3.73 3.07
CA GLU A 268 -17.91 -4.60 3.88
C GLU A 268 -17.42 -6.03 3.80
N GLU A 269 -17.35 -6.71 4.95
CA GLU A 269 -17.03 -8.12 4.95
C GLU A 269 -18.07 -8.92 4.16
N LEU A 270 -17.56 -9.81 3.32
CA LEU A 270 -18.41 -10.67 2.51
C LEU A 270 -18.80 -11.95 3.29
N ARG A 271 -19.96 -12.44 2.98
CA ARG A 271 -20.40 -13.80 3.37
C ARG A 271 -20.26 -14.79 2.22
N TYR A 272 -20.29 -14.28 0.98
CA TYR A 272 -20.19 -15.03 -0.27
C TYR A 272 -19.41 -14.21 -1.29
N PHE A 273 -18.81 -14.86 -2.28
CA PHE A 273 -18.15 -14.20 -3.41
C PHE A 273 -19.16 -13.84 -4.51
N ASP A 274 -20.07 -12.91 -4.23
CA ASP A 274 -21.10 -12.44 -5.15
C ASP A 274 -20.68 -11.13 -5.90
N ARG A 275 -19.52 -10.59 -5.56
CA ARG A 275 -18.98 -9.34 -6.10
C ARG A 275 -17.46 -9.29 -5.97
N LYS A 276 -16.83 -8.31 -6.65
CA LYS A 276 -15.39 -8.09 -6.55
C LYS A 276 -14.96 -8.01 -5.09
N ALA A 277 -14.05 -8.88 -4.73
CA ALA A 277 -13.57 -9.07 -3.36
C ALA A 277 -12.06 -8.83 -3.25
N VAL A 278 -11.61 -8.52 -2.06
CA VAL A 278 -10.20 -8.55 -1.69
C VAL A 278 -10.00 -9.50 -0.51
N ILE A 279 -8.99 -10.36 -0.60
CA ILE A 279 -8.50 -11.18 0.49
C ILE A 279 -7.18 -10.59 0.93
N VAL A 280 -7.10 -10.15 2.19
CA VAL A 280 -5.88 -9.55 2.75
C VAL A 280 -5.46 -10.39 3.93
N VAL A 281 -4.21 -10.79 3.95
CA VAL A 281 -3.58 -11.51 5.05
C VAL A 281 -2.34 -10.80 5.52
N ASP A 282 -2.17 -10.75 6.84
CA ASP A 282 -0.94 -10.31 7.48
C ASP A 282 -0.55 -11.36 8.50
N ALA A 283 0.70 -11.78 8.45
CA ALA A 283 1.23 -12.82 9.33
C ALA A 283 2.65 -12.48 9.78
N THR A 284 2.96 -12.89 10.99
CA THR A 284 4.28 -12.73 11.61
C THR A 284 5.07 -14.01 11.51
N PHE A 285 6.34 -13.89 11.11
CA PHE A 285 7.33 -14.98 11.06
C PHE A 285 8.54 -14.62 11.91
N GLY A 286 9.20 -15.63 12.44
CA GLY A 286 10.42 -15.48 13.22
C GLY A 286 10.29 -14.48 14.38
N LYS A 287 11.30 -13.62 14.53
CA LYS A 287 11.34 -12.61 15.61
C LYS A 287 10.54 -11.36 15.25
N ASN A 288 9.21 -11.48 15.17
CA ASN A 288 8.28 -10.37 14.99
C ASN A 288 8.37 -9.64 13.63
N ILE A 289 8.63 -10.37 12.53
CA ILE A 289 8.61 -9.79 11.20
C ILE A 289 7.21 -10.00 10.61
N ALA A 290 6.41 -8.94 10.61
CA ALA A 290 5.08 -8.95 10.01
C ALA A 290 5.17 -8.68 8.50
N LEU A 291 4.54 -9.56 7.73
CA LEU A 291 4.41 -9.47 6.27
C LEU A 291 2.94 -9.50 5.89
N SER A 292 2.58 -8.68 4.93
CA SER A 292 1.22 -8.65 4.38
C SER A 292 1.22 -8.90 2.88
N ASP A 293 0.16 -9.56 2.43
CA ASP A 293 -0.11 -9.81 1.02
C ASP A 293 -1.62 -9.80 0.76
N ASN A 294 -2.02 -9.68 -0.48
CA ASN A 294 -3.43 -9.70 -0.85
C ASN A 294 -3.65 -10.18 -2.29
N ILE A 295 -4.88 -10.61 -2.55
CA ILE A 295 -5.37 -10.86 -3.90
C ILE A 295 -6.72 -10.17 -4.10
N ILE A 296 -6.98 -9.77 -5.34
CA ILE A 296 -8.27 -9.26 -5.78
C ILE A 296 -8.96 -10.39 -6.54
N ILE A 297 -10.17 -10.73 -6.11
CA ILE A 297 -10.99 -11.77 -6.70
C ILE A 297 -12.13 -11.12 -7.47
N GLU A 298 -12.28 -11.47 -8.74
CA GLU A 298 -13.46 -11.15 -9.52
C GLU A 298 -14.29 -12.43 -9.70
N PRO A 299 -15.49 -12.51 -9.13
CA PRO A 299 -16.35 -13.65 -9.35
C PRO A 299 -16.73 -13.72 -10.83
N LYS A 300 -16.82 -14.93 -11.36
CA LYS A 300 -17.24 -15.21 -12.73
C LYS A 300 -18.73 -15.02 -12.91
#